data_f9b2e7fae6fdab11c58082a5cea21d75
#
_entry.id   f9b2e7fae6fdab11c58082a5cea21d75
#
_cell.length_a   1.000
_cell.length_b   1.000
_cell.length_c   1.000
_cell.angle_alpha   90.00
_cell.angle_beta   90.00
_cell.angle_gamma   90.00
#
_symmetry.space_group_name_H-M   'P 1'
#
loop_
_entity.id
_entity.type
_entity.pdbx_description
1 polymer ?
#
loop_
_entity_poly.entity_id
_entity_poly.type
_entity_poly.pdbx_seq_one_letter_code
_entity_poly.pdbx_strand_id
1 'polypeptide(L)'
;MRRILVSIAFAFLAASVMAGVSVSKRYRSERNKEREVRKSTEFIILHTTEAAEKSSLRHVSERGLCHYCVTPSGAIYQIIDRHRVAFHAGCSMWNKKEEIDKYSIGIECVGYHDKVMPRKQLNAIRDLVAELQAIYGIPDDKVLTHSQVAFGEKNKWQKHRHRGRKRCGMLFAMPSVRGVLKLDSRPAFDPDVKAKRLIVADKYLNSALYGSLDTMVKTYGKATIKKVDPTKSKLVKVDPKKKGITGEVNSRPASSKFKTIPQSVAELNAQGFKAVGVVSKKNLPLNIVGKHWNSKDTYYSIRGRVIPGNIVNPKRFEDGMTIWRKPTK
;
A
#
# COMPACT_ATOMS: atom_id res chain seq x y z
N MET A 1 -37.59 31.09 38.59
CA MET A 1 -36.60 29.97 38.39
C MET A 1 -36.84 29.35 37.02
N ARG A 2 -35.96 29.68 36.04
CA ARG A 2 -36.01 29.11 34.66
C ARG A 2 -35.11 27.90 34.62
N ARG A 3 -35.66 26.72 34.35
CA ARG A 3 -34.93 25.49 34.14
C ARG A 3 -34.42 25.48 32.69
N ILE A 4 -33.11 25.49 32.52
CA ILE A 4 -32.43 25.31 31.24
C ILE A 4 -32.31 23.80 31.00
N LEU A 5 -33.03 23.27 30.04
CA LEU A 5 -32.88 21.91 29.53
C LEU A 5 -31.69 21.92 28.55
N VAL A 6 -30.57 21.30 28.94
CA VAL A 6 -29.44 21.05 28.06
C VAL A 6 -29.69 19.72 27.36
N SER A 7 -30.05 19.76 26.08
CA SER A 7 -30.14 18.57 25.23
C SER A 7 -28.74 18.15 24.80
N ILE A 8 -28.25 17.03 25.33
CA ILE A 8 -27.01 16.40 24.89
C ILE A 8 -27.34 15.53 23.68
N ALA A 9 -26.99 16.00 22.49
CA ALA A 9 -27.06 15.22 21.27
C ALA A 9 -25.85 14.27 21.24
N PHE A 10 -26.07 12.97 21.42
CA PHE A 10 -25.08 11.92 21.20
C PHE A 10 -24.92 11.71 19.69
N ALA A 11 -23.87 12.28 19.10
CA ALA A 11 -23.45 11.94 17.76
C ALA A 11 -22.68 10.60 17.80
N PHE A 12 -23.33 9.52 17.38
CA PHE A 12 -22.68 8.24 17.10
C PHE A 12 -21.79 8.39 15.86
N LEU A 13 -20.51 8.67 16.06
CA LEU A 13 -19.51 8.60 14.99
C LEU A 13 -19.11 7.12 14.84
N ALA A 14 -19.70 6.45 13.86
CA ALA A 14 -19.32 5.10 13.48
C ALA A 14 -17.84 5.13 12.99
N ALA A 15 -16.93 4.74 13.86
CA ALA A 15 -15.55 4.46 13.49
C ALA A 15 -15.56 3.23 12.57
N SER A 16 -15.45 3.46 11.27
CA SER A 16 -15.22 2.38 10.30
C SER A 16 -13.93 1.68 10.69
N VAL A 17 -14.04 0.52 11.31
CA VAL A 17 -12.92 -0.39 11.52
C VAL A 17 -12.44 -0.79 10.13
N MET A 18 -11.32 -0.24 9.69
CA MET A 18 -10.67 -0.64 8.45
C MET A 18 -10.25 -2.10 8.64
N ALA A 19 -11.10 -3.01 8.20
CA ALA A 19 -10.73 -4.43 8.10
C ALA A 19 -9.51 -4.50 7.18
N GLY A 20 -8.40 -5.07 7.68
CA GLY A 20 -7.18 -5.23 6.89
C GLY A 20 -7.49 -5.96 5.59
N VAL A 21 -6.82 -5.55 4.52
CA VAL A 21 -7.04 -6.09 3.17
C VAL A 21 -6.81 -7.60 3.16
N SER A 22 -7.79 -8.35 2.63
CA SER A 22 -7.69 -9.80 2.52
C SER A 22 -6.72 -10.19 1.40
N VAL A 23 -5.60 -10.81 1.76
CA VAL A 23 -4.53 -11.20 0.84
C VAL A 23 -4.32 -12.71 0.84
N SER A 24 -4.41 -13.34 -0.33
CA SER A 24 -4.14 -14.77 -0.53
C SER A 24 -2.67 -15.00 -0.86
N LYS A 25 -2.09 -16.09 -0.35
CA LYS A 25 -0.72 -16.54 -0.68
C LYS A 25 -0.70 -17.68 -1.73
N ARG A 26 -1.84 -17.98 -2.36
CA ARG A 26 -1.97 -19.10 -3.30
C ARG A 26 -0.94 -19.07 -4.44
N TYR A 27 -0.56 -17.87 -4.90
CA TYR A 27 0.40 -17.66 -5.99
C TYR A 27 1.75 -17.12 -5.49
N ARG A 28 2.11 -17.41 -4.24
CA ARG A 28 3.41 -17.01 -3.70
C ARG A 28 4.52 -17.64 -4.51
N SER A 29 5.49 -16.82 -4.93
CA SER A 29 6.64 -17.27 -5.70
C SER A 29 7.62 -18.08 -4.84
N GLU A 30 8.14 -19.18 -5.38
CA GLU A 30 9.23 -19.94 -4.77
C GLU A 30 10.51 -19.09 -4.67
N ARG A 31 10.70 -18.13 -5.58
CA ARG A 31 11.82 -17.18 -5.54
C ARG A 31 11.78 -16.21 -4.34
N ASN A 32 10.71 -16.23 -3.56
CA ASN A 32 10.59 -15.35 -2.39
C ASN A 32 11.75 -15.55 -1.39
N LYS A 33 12.23 -16.76 -1.24
CA LYS A 33 13.33 -17.10 -0.31
C LYS A 33 14.67 -16.51 -0.75
N GLU A 34 14.87 -16.36 -2.07
CA GLU A 34 16.08 -15.86 -2.71
C GLU A 34 16.19 -14.33 -2.69
N ARG A 35 15.06 -13.65 -2.44
CA ARG A 35 15.01 -12.18 -2.47
C ARG A 35 15.62 -11.57 -1.21
N GLU A 36 16.48 -10.58 -1.39
CA GLU A 36 17.04 -9.82 -0.28
C GLU A 36 15.98 -9.01 0.48
N VAL A 37 16.24 -8.70 1.73
CA VAL A 37 15.40 -7.81 2.53
C VAL A 37 15.64 -6.37 2.09
N ARG A 38 14.55 -5.64 1.79
CA ARG A 38 14.62 -4.25 1.37
C ARG A 38 14.98 -3.33 2.55
N LYS A 39 15.97 -2.44 2.33
CA LYS A 39 16.47 -1.51 3.36
C LYS A 39 15.50 -0.37 3.68
N SER A 40 14.78 0.13 2.69
CA SER A 40 13.76 1.19 2.85
C SER A 40 12.62 1.00 1.86
N THR A 41 11.43 1.52 2.20
CA THR A 41 10.26 1.52 1.31
C THR A 41 9.79 2.95 1.16
N GLU A 42 9.97 3.51 -0.03
CA GLU A 42 9.74 4.93 -0.31
C GLU A 42 8.64 5.15 -1.34
N PHE A 43 8.33 4.12 -2.12
CA PHE A 43 7.38 4.21 -3.23
C PHE A 43 6.44 3.00 -3.26
N ILE A 44 5.26 3.21 -3.82
CA ILE A 44 4.40 2.16 -4.36
C ILE A 44 4.37 2.35 -5.88
N ILE A 45 4.66 1.28 -6.63
CA ILE A 45 4.64 1.31 -8.10
C ILE A 45 3.49 0.47 -8.61
N LEU A 46 2.56 1.13 -9.30
CA LEU A 46 1.40 0.50 -9.91
C LEU A 46 1.72 0.08 -11.34
N HIS A 47 1.41 -1.16 -11.66
CA HIS A 47 1.61 -1.79 -12.96
C HIS A 47 0.30 -2.27 -13.55
N THR A 48 0.29 -2.49 -14.86
CA THR A 48 -0.71 -3.29 -15.57
C THR A 48 0.01 -4.49 -16.19
N THR A 49 -0.58 -5.68 -16.08
CA THR A 49 0.08 -6.93 -16.54
C THR A 49 0.15 -7.06 -18.06
N GLU A 50 -0.63 -6.26 -18.80
CA GLU A 50 -0.76 -6.30 -20.26
C GLU A 50 -1.15 -7.70 -20.78
N ALA A 51 -1.88 -8.48 -19.98
CA ALA A 51 -2.25 -9.86 -20.29
C ALA A 51 -3.52 -10.30 -19.53
N ALA A 52 -4.07 -11.45 -19.92
CA ALA A 52 -5.20 -12.09 -19.24
C ALA A 52 -4.80 -12.64 -17.85
N GLU A 53 -5.77 -12.79 -16.96
CA GLU A 53 -5.57 -13.13 -15.55
C GLU A 53 -4.72 -14.39 -15.34
N LYS A 54 -5.08 -15.51 -16.00
CA LYS A 54 -4.38 -16.80 -15.82
C LYS A 54 -2.90 -16.72 -16.20
N SER A 55 -2.59 -16.08 -17.34
CA SER A 55 -1.21 -15.89 -17.80
C SER A 55 -0.45 -14.91 -16.91
N SER A 56 -1.11 -13.83 -16.46
CA SER A 56 -0.53 -12.85 -15.55
C SER A 56 -0.12 -13.47 -14.22
N LEU A 57 -1.04 -14.15 -13.54
CA LEU A 57 -0.78 -14.81 -12.27
C LEU A 57 0.35 -15.83 -12.36
N ARG A 58 0.35 -16.66 -13.40
CA ARG A 58 1.43 -17.62 -13.66
C ARG A 58 2.78 -16.90 -13.82
N HIS A 59 2.83 -15.90 -14.70
CA HIS A 59 4.07 -15.20 -15.02
C HIS A 59 4.68 -14.49 -13.80
N VAL A 60 3.86 -13.75 -13.02
CA VAL A 60 4.37 -13.04 -11.85
C VAL A 60 4.79 -13.99 -10.71
N SER A 61 4.09 -15.12 -10.54
CA SER A 61 4.43 -16.09 -9.49
C SER A 61 5.69 -16.88 -9.82
N GLU A 62 5.83 -17.39 -11.05
CA GLU A 62 7.01 -18.16 -11.48
C GLU A 62 8.29 -17.33 -11.38
N ARG A 63 8.23 -16.04 -11.68
CA ARG A 63 9.41 -15.15 -11.74
C ARG A 63 9.59 -14.26 -10.52
N GLY A 64 8.58 -14.14 -9.65
CA GLY A 64 8.63 -13.26 -8.48
C GLY A 64 8.73 -11.78 -8.87
N LEU A 65 7.87 -11.33 -9.80
CA LEU A 65 7.98 -10.02 -10.46
C LEU A 65 7.23 -8.89 -9.74
N CYS A 66 6.56 -9.14 -8.62
CA CYS A 66 5.85 -8.10 -7.86
C CYS A 66 5.65 -8.55 -6.41
N HIS A 67 5.21 -7.65 -5.56
CA HIS A 67 4.81 -7.98 -4.20
C HIS A 67 3.36 -8.44 -4.14
N TYR A 68 2.50 -7.81 -4.90
CA TYR A 68 1.07 -8.13 -4.96
C TYR A 68 0.59 -8.16 -6.41
N CYS A 69 -0.37 -9.05 -6.68
CA CYS A 69 -1.12 -9.07 -7.92
C CYS A 69 -2.62 -8.96 -7.62
N VAL A 70 -3.31 -8.00 -8.28
CA VAL A 70 -4.75 -7.71 -8.08
C VAL A 70 -5.51 -8.07 -9.34
N THR A 71 -6.51 -8.95 -9.22
CA THR A 71 -7.29 -9.45 -10.36
C THR A 71 -8.57 -8.63 -10.59
N PRO A 72 -9.23 -8.77 -11.74
CA PRO A 72 -10.48 -8.09 -12.06
C PRO A 72 -11.62 -8.34 -11.05
N SER A 73 -11.62 -9.50 -10.39
CA SER A 73 -12.57 -9.82 -9.33
C SER A 73 -12.32 -9.07 -8.01
N GLY A 74 -11.17 -8.38 -7.88
CA GLY A 74 -10.71 -7.74 -6.66
C GLY A 74 -9.93 -8.69 -5.73
N ALA A 75 -9.63 -9.92 -6.14
CA ALA A 75 -8.78 -10.81 -5.36
C ALA A 75 -7.33 -10.30 -5.38
N ILE A 76 -6.70 -10.31 -4.20
CA ILE A 76 -5.30 -9.85 -4.00
C ILE A 76 -4.44 -11.05 -3.66
N TYR A 77 -3.36 -11.24 -4.40
CA TYR A 77 -2.39 -12.29 -4.19
C TYR A 77 -1.04 -11.70 -3.81
N GLN A 78 -0.44 -12.21 -2.72
CA GLN A 78 0.94 -11.91 -2.36
C GLN A 78 1.87 -12.84 -3.12
N ILE A 79 2.76 -12.28 -3.92
CA ILE A 79 3.74 -13.00 -4.75
C ILE A 79 5.09 -13.03 -4.03
N ILE A 80 5.61 -11.87 -3.65
CA ILE A 80 6.83 -11.71 -2.84
C ILE A 80 6.46 -11.03 -1.52
N ASP A 81 7.13 -11.39 -0.44
CA ASP A 81 6.92 -10.76 0.86
C ASP A 81 7.24 -9.26 0.79
N ARG A 82 6.33 -8.43 1.32
CA ARG A 82 6.41 -6.97 1.20
C ARG A 82 7.68 -6.32 1.75
N HIS A 83 8.43 -7.02 2.61
CA HIS A 83 9.71 -6.54 3.15
C HIS A 83 10.93 -6.94 2.30
N ARG A 84 10.74 -7.76 1.28
CA ARG A 84 11.79 -8.20 0.36
C ARG A 84 11.79 -7.36 -0.91
N VAL A 85 12.86 -7.44 -1.69
CA VAL A 85 12.93 -6.83 -3.02
C VAL A 85 12.20 -7.73 -4.02
N ALA A 86 11.33 -7.16 -4.86
CA ALA A 86 10.76 -7.82 -6.02
C ALA A 86 11.20 -7.07 -7.29
N PHE A 87 11.53 -7.79 -8.35
CA PHE A 87 12.06 -7.18 -9.58
C PHE A 87 10.93 -6.82 -10.55
N HIS A 88 10.27 -5.68 -10.30
CA HIS A 88 9.11 -5.20 -11.07
C HIS A 88 9.37 -3.97 -11.94
N ALA A 89 10.36 -3.15 -11.60
CA ALA A 89 10.58 -1.86 -12.24
C ALA A 89 11.68 -1.88 -13.33
N GLY A 90 12.59 -2.86 -13.29
CA GLY A 90 13.69 -2.97 -14.26
C GLY A 90 14.55 -1.71 -14.33
N CYS A 91 14.95 -1.29 -15.55
CA CYS A 91 15.65 -0.01 -15.74
C CYS A 91 14.73 1.13 -15.34
N SER A 92 14.93 1.65 -14.14
CA SER A 92 14.03 2.62 -13.49
C SER A 92 14.80 3.66 -12.70
N MET A 93 14.24 4.89 -12.70
CA MET A 93 14.80 6.04 -11.99
C MET A 93 13.68 6.95 -11.54
N TRP A 94 13.82 7.56 -10.36
CA TRP A 94 12.97 8.64 -9.87
C TRP A 94 13.76 9.59 -8.98
N ASN A 95 13.85 10.85 -9.38
CA ASN A 95 14.60 11.90 -8.70
C ASN A 95 16.06 11.49 -8.35
N LYS A 96 16.83 11.13 -9.37
CA LYS A 96 18.20 10.58 -9.33
C LYS A 96 18.34 9.15 -8.79
N LYS A 97 17.35 8.65 -8.06
CA LYS A 97 17.41 7.31 -7.47
C LYS A 97 17.13 6.28 -8.56
N GLU A 98 18.08 5.46 -8.87
CA GLU A 98 17.97 4.33 -9.80
C GLU A 98 17.58 3.05 -9.07
N GLU A 99 17.30 1.97 -9.81
CA GLU A 99 16.91 0.66 -9.26
C GLU A 99 15.73 0.75 -8.28
N ILE A 100 14.63 1.32 -8.73
CA ILE A 100 13.44 1.58 -7.89
C ILE A 100 12.90 0.32 -7.20
N ASP A 101 13.18 -0.86 -7.72
CA ASP A 101 12.89 -2.15 -7.08
C ASP A 101 13.38 -2.20 -5.62
N LYS A 102 14.55 -1.63 -5.33
CA LYS A 102 15.18 -1.63 -4.00
C LYS A 102 14.51 -0.70 -2.99
N TYR A 103 13.58 0.15 -3.45
CA TYR A 103 12.94 1.19 -2.64
C TYR A 103 11.42 1.18 -2.71
N SER A 104 10.82 0.18 -3.36
CA SER A 104 9.38 0.22 -3.64
C SER A 104 8.67 -1.10 -3.43
N ILE A 105 7.35 -1.00 -3.33
CA ILE A 105 6.42 -2.11 -3.45
C ILE A 105 5.79 -2.05 -4.83
N GLY A 106 5.96 -3.11 -5.64
CA GLY A 106 5.28 -3.27 -6.92
C GLY A 106 3.95 -3.99 -6.77
N ILE A 107 2.90 -3.41 -7.36
CA ILE A 107 1.55 -3.98 -7.44
C ILE A 107 1.20 -4.17 -8.90
N GLU A 108 1.09 -5.42 -9.34
CA GLU A 108 0.61 -5.78 -10.67
C GLU A 108 -0.92 -5.85 -10.68
N CYS A 109 -1.55 -5.09 -11.55
CA CYS A 109 -2.99 -5.06 -11.72
C CYS A 109 -3.33 -5.75 -13.05
N VAL A 110 -4.06 -6.87 -12.98
CA VAL A 110 -4.41 -7.63 -14.18
C VAL A 110 -5.26 -6.77 -15.11
N GLY A 111 -4.78 -6.57 -16.33
CA GLY A 111 -5.42 -5.72 -17.32
C GLY A 111 -4.42 -4.96 -18.18
N TYR A 112 -4.91 -3.94 -18.86
CA TYR A 112 -4.15 -3.18 -19.86
C TYR A 112 -4.09 -1.69 -19.50
N HIS A 113 -2.99 -1.03 -19.88
CA HIS A 113 -2.71 0.36 -19.52
C HIS A 113 -3.73 1.40 -20.07
N ASP A 114 -4.49 1.03 -21.09
CA ASP A 114 -5.45 1.87 -21.79
C ASP A 114 -6.90 1.39 -21.68
N LYS A 115 -7.16 0.33 -20.91
CA LYS A 115 -8.50 -0.24 -20.73
C LYS A 115 -9.09 0.11 -19.36
N VAL A 116 -10.42 0.20 -19.35
CA VAL A 116 -11.20 0.36 -18.13
C VAL A 116 -11.02 -0.85 -17.22
N MET A 117 -10.75 -0.60 -15.95
CA MET A 117 -10.69 -1.64 -14.92
C MET A 117 -12.02 -1.77 -14.18
N PRO A 118 -12.43 -2.99 -13.79
CA PRO A 118 -13.62 -3.18 -12.97
C PRO A 118 -13.55 -2.41 -11.65
N ARG A 119 -14.68 -1.86 -11.20
CA ARG A 119 -14.74 -1.12 -9.93
C ARG A 119 -14.29 -1.96 -8.72
N LYS A 120 -14.59 -3.27 -8.72
CA LYS A 120 -14.12 -4.20 -7.67
C LYS A 120 -12.59 -4.25 -7.59
N GLN A 121 -11.92 -4.29 -8.74
CA GLN A 121 -10.46 -4.28 -8.82
C GLN A 121 -9.89 -2.95 -8.32
N LEU A 122 -10.42 -1.81 -8.77
CA LEU A 122 -9.98 -0.49 -8.32
C LEU A 122 -10.19 -0.29 -6.82
N ASN A 123 -11.31 -0.77 -6.26
CA ASN A 123 -11.53 -0.74 -4.81
C ASN A 123 -10.48 -1.56 -4.06
N ALA A 124 -10.17 -2.77 -4.54
CA ALA A 124 -9.14 -3.61 -3.94
C ALA A 124 -7.73 -2.99 -4.02
N ILE A 125 -7.41 -2.33 -5.15
CA ILE A 125 -6.15 -1.57 -5.31
C ILE A 125 -6.11 -0.40 -4.33
N ARG A 126 -7.20 0.39 -4.22
CA ARG A 126 -7.32 1.51 -3.29
C ARG A 126 -7.05 1.07 -1.85
N ASP A 127 -7.72 0.01 -1.42
CA ASP A 127 -7.64 -0.46 -0.04
C ASP A 127 -6.23 -1.03 0.28
N LEU A 128 -5.62 -1.75 -0.67
CA LEU A 128 -4.24 -2.23 -0.57
C LEU A 128 -3.24 -1.07 -0.53
N VAL A 129 -3.38 -0.08 -1.40
CA VAL A 129 -2.51 1.10 -1.44
C VAL A 129 -2.62 1.88 -0.13
N ALA A 130 -3.83 2.13 0.37
CA ALA A 130 -4.06 2.82 1.64
C ALA A 130 -3.42 2.06 2.83
N GLU A 131 -3.54 0.73 2.89
CA GLU A 131 -2.87 -0.08 3.91
C GLU A 131 -1.35 0.06 3.83
N LEU A 132 -0.78 0.00 2.63
CA LEU A 132 0.68 0.11 2.42
C LEU A 132 1.19 1.52 2.72
N GLN A 133 0.44 2.56 2.35
CA GLN A 133 0.75 3.94 2.72
C GLN A 133 0.79 4.13 4.24
N ALA A 134 -0.20 3.59 4.95
CA ALA A 134 -0.23 3.64 6.42
C ALA A 134 0.94 2.89 7.07
N ILE A 135 1.38 1.76 6.49
CA ILE A 135 2.48 0.95 7.02
C ILE A 135 3.83 1.64 6.83
N TYR A 136 4.04 2.27 5.67
CA TYR A 136 5.37 2.77 5.25
C TYR A 136 5.47 4.30 5.25
N GLY A 137 4.42 5.02 5.60
CA GLY A 137 4.40 6.49 5.58
C GLY A 137 4.55 7.07 4.16
N ILE A 138 4.01 6.40 3.14
CA ILE A 138 4.16 6.80 1.73
C ILE A 138 3.07 7.81 1.38
N PRO A 139 3.41 9.06 1.00
CA PRO A 139 2.41 10.03 0.56
C PRO A 139 1.91 9.73 -0.86
N ASP A 140 0.77 10.31 -1.22
CA ASP A 140 0.10 10.04 -2.50
C ASP A 140 0.98 10.29 -3.72
N ASP A 141 1.79 11.35 -3.72
CA ASP A 141 2.69 11.70 -4.81
C ASP A 141 3.89 10.74 -4.97
N LYS A 142 4.05 9.78 -4.05
CA LYS A 142 5.00 8.66 -4.12
C LYS A 142 4.33 7.33 -4.51
N VAL A 143 3.02 7.33 -4.71
CA VAL A 143 2.31 6.27 -5.43
C VAL A 143 2.44 6.57 -6.92
N LEU A 144 3.39 5.92 -7.55
CA LEU A 144 3.81 6.15 -8.95
C LEU A 144 3.37 4.99 -9.85
N THR A 145 3.57 5.15 -11.14
CA THR A 145 3.34 4.09 -12.14
C THR A 145 4.66 3.59 -12.71
N HIS A 146 4.68 2.38 -13.24
CA HIS A 146 5.85 1.87 -13.95
C HIS A 146 6.27 2.80 -15.10
N SER A 147 5.30 3.34 -15.82
CA SER A 147 5.55 4.31 -16.90
C SER A 147 6.22 5.61 -16.43
N GLN A 148 6.04 6.02 -15.17
CA GLN A 148 6.71 7.19 -14.60
C GLN A 148 8.17 6.92 -14.22
N VAL A 149 8.48 5.70 -13.76
CA VAL A 149 9.82 5.38 -13.27
C VAL A 149 10.71 4.70 -14.30
N ALA A 150 10.13 3.93 -15.26
CA ALA A 150 10.90 3.25 -16.29
C ALA A 150 11.58 4.23 -17.25
N PHE A 151 12.80 3.92 -17.65
CA PHE A 151 13.50 4.64 -18.70
C PHE A 151 14.14 3.67 -19.70
N GLY A 152 14.42 4.17 -20.90
CA GLY A 152 15.21 3.49 -21.92
C GLY A 152 16.63 4.04 -21.94
N GLU A 153 17.60 3.16 -22.07
CA GLU A 153 18.99 3.52 -22.33
C GLU A 153 19.14 4.07 -23.76
N LYS A 154 20.21 4.84 -23.96
CA LYS A 154 20.61 5.27 -25.30
C LYS A 154 20.84 4.07 -26.22
N ASN A 155 20.47 4.17 -27.48
CA ASN A 155 20.66 3.15 -28.49
C ASN A 155 20.85 3.78 -29.87
N LYS A 156 20.88 2.99 -30.93
CA LYS A 156 21.09 3.51 -32.29
C LYS A 156 20.01 4.51 -32.78
N TRP A 157 18.78 4.40 -32.19
CA TRP A 157 17.64 5.25 -32.56
C TRP A 157 17.47 6.44 -31.60
N GLN A 158 17.76 6.24 -30.31
CA GLN A 158 17.64 7.22 -29.25
C GLN A 158 19.01 7.55 -28.63
N LYS A 159 19.53 8.75 -28.89
CA LYS A 159 20.87 9.18 -28.47
C LYS A 159 20.96 9.54 -26.97
N HIS A 160 19.82 9.65 -26.31
CA HIS A 160 19.72 9.99 -24.88
C HIS A 160 18.94 8.94 -24.11
N ARG A 161 19.22 8.80 -22.82
CA ARG A 161 18.33 8.09 -21.89
C ARG A 161 16.97 8.79 -21.89
N HIS A 162 15.87 8.04 -21.91
CA HIS A 162 14.55 8.61 -22.20
C HIS A 162 13.40 7.96 -21.46
N ARG A 163 12.36 8.75 -21.16
CA ARG A 163 11.02 8.27 -20.79
C ARG A 163 10.23 7.87 -22.04
N GLY A 164 9.26 7.00 -21.84
CA GLY A 164 8.38 6.55 -22.94
C GLY A 164 8.59 5.08 -23.34
N ARG A 165 9.55 4.39 -22.72
CA ARG A 165 9.80 2.98 -22.99
C ARG A 165 8.63 2.07 -22.58
N LYS A 166 7.88 2.43 -21.55
CA LYS A 166 6.78 1.63 -20.98
C LYS A 166 5.53 2.49 -20.80
N ARG A 167 4.38 1.96 -21.20
CA ARG A 167 3.05 2.53 -20.89
C ARG A 167 2.36 1.81 -19.74
N CYS A 168 2.94 0.73 -19.24
CA CYS A 168 2.45 -0.08 -18.13
C CYS A 168 2.05 0.80 -16.94
N GLY A 169 0.82 0.63 -16.45
CA GLY A 169 0.26 1.38 -15.34
C GLY A 169 -0.11 2.84 -15.64
N MET A 170 0.02 3.33 -16.87
CA MET A 170 -0.24 4.73 -17.24
C MET A 170 -1.58 5.27 -16.72
N LEU A 171 -2.63 4.47 -16.78
CA LEU A 171 -3.98 4.86 -16.34
C LEU A 171 -4.03 5.33 -14.88
N PHE A 172 -3.18 4.78 -14.01
CA PHE A 172 -3.14 5.13 -12.57
C PHE A 172 -2.57 6.53 -12.29
N ALA A 173 -1.95 7.18 -13.27
CA ALA A 173 -1.54 8.57 -13.17
C ALA A 173 -2.66 9.56 -13.55
N MET A 174 -3.72 9.11 -14.23
CA MET A 174 -4.83 9.94 -14.67
C MET A 174 -5.69 10.42 -13.49
N PRO A 175 -6.10 11.71 -13.46
CA PRO A 175 -6.88 12.26 -12.34
C PRO A 175 -8.13 11.46 -11.99
N SER A 176 -8.93 11.04 -12.99
CA SER A 176 -10.16 10.28 -12.77
C SER A 176 -9.91 8.95 -12.05
N VAL A 177 -8.83 8.24 -12.40
CA VAL A 177 -8.47 6.97 -11.75
C VAL A 177 -7.89 7.22 -10.34
N ARG A 178 -7.03 8.23 -10.19
CA ARG A 178 -6.52 8.62 -8.86
C ARG A 178 -7.65 9.01 -7.91
N GLY A 179 -8.67 9.73 -8.40
CA GLY A 179 -9.86 10.05 -7.61
C GLY A 179 -10.59 8.80 -7.10
N VAL A 180 -10.72 7.75 -7.94
CA VAL A 180 -11.28 6.45 -7.51
C VAL A 180 -10.40 5.78 -6.45
N LEU A 181 -9.09 5.88 -6.59
CA LEU A 181 -8.11 5.34 -5.63
C LEU A 181 -7.98 6.20 -4.37
N LYS A 182 -8.66 7.35 -4.27
CA LYS A 182 -8.56 8.33 -3.18
C LYS A 182 -7.12 8.84 -2.97
N LEU A 183 -6.40 9.01 -4.06
CA LEU A 183 -5.08 9.63 -4.09
C LEU A 183 -5.23 11.11 -4.46
N ASP A 184 -5.15 11.99 -3.47
CA ASP A 184 -5.49 13.42 -3.59
C ASP A 184 -4.39 14.26 -4.25
N SER A 185 -3.21 13.69 -4.44
CA SER A 185 -2.10 14.37 -5.10
C SER A 185 -1.33 13.47 -6.07
N ARG A 186 -0.62 14.09 -7.01
CA ARG A 186 0.29 13.43 -7.97
C ARG A 186 1.48 14.33 -8.28
N PRO A 187 2.62 13.78 -8.79
CA PRO A 187 3.71 14.59 -9.30
C PRO A 187 3.25 15.58 -10.38
N ALA A 188 3.73 16.82 -10.31
CA ALA A 188 3.43 17.85 -11.30
C ALA A 188 4.19 17.64 -12.63
N PHE A 189 5.37 17.02 -12.56
CA PHE A 189 6.28 16.77 -13.67
C PHE A 189 7.23 15.62 -13.32
N ASP A 190 7.99 15.15 -14.31
CA ASP A 190 9.08 14.21 -14.12
C ASP A 190 10.33 14.95 -13.59
N PRO A 191 10.86 14.63 -12.40
CA PRO A 191 12.00 15.29 -11.82
C PRO A 191 13.30 15.04 -12.59
N ASP A 192 13.42 13.91 -13.28
CA ASP A 192 14.62 13.54 -14.03
C ASP A 192 14.65 14.17 -15.43
N VAL A 193 13.47 14.38 -16.03
CA VAL A 193 13.32 15.18 -17.26
C VAL A 193 13.57 16.67 -16.96
N LYS A 194 12.98 17.21 -15.89
CA LYS A 194 13.21 18.60 -15.48
C LYS A 194 14.69 18.89 -15.24
N ALA A 195 15.40 17.94 -14.66
CA ALA A 195 16.84 18.03 -14.39
C ALA A 195 17.73 17.60 -15.59
N LYS A 196 17.15 17.39 -16.77
CA LYS A 196 17.85 17.03 -18.02
C LYS A 196 18.64 15.70 -17.93
N ARG A 197 18.34 14.82 -16.97
CA ARG A 197 18.91 13.46 -16.91
C ARG A 197 18.29 12.53 -17.93
N LEU A 198 17.03 12.77 -18.26
CA LEU A 198 16.24 12.04 -19.25
C LEU A 198 15.56 13.01 -20.20
N ILE A 199 15.20 12.53 -21.39
CA ILE A 199 14.34 13.26 -22.33
C ILE A 199 12.97 12.58 -22.42
N VAL A 200 11.96 13.30 -22.92
CA VAL A 200 10.63 12.75 -23.22
C VAL A 200 10.63 12.23 -24.65
N ALA A 201 10.51 10.92 -24.84
CA ALA A 201 10.37 10.30 -26.15
C ALA A 201 8.91 10.06 -26.56
N ASP A 202 7.97 10.00 -25.61
CA ASP A 202 6.53 9.80 -25.84
C ASP A 202 5.74 10.98 -25.26
N LYS A 203 5.35 11.94 -26.10
CA LYS A 203 4.57 13.13 -25.69
C LYS A 203 3.16 12.77 -25.22
N TYR A 204 2.52 11.75 -25.83
CA TYR A 204 1.21 11.27 -25.42
C TYR A 204 1.25 10.73 -23.98
N LEU A 205 2.20 9.83 -23.72
CA LEU A 205 2.41 9.30 -22.39
C LEU A 205 2.69 10.42 -21.39
N ASN A 206 3.59 11.36 -21.71
CA ASN A 206 3.91 12.49 -20.83
C ASN A 206 2.66 13.33 -20.48
N SER A 207 1.76 13.55 -21.44
CA SER A 207 0.49 14.25 -21.20
C SER A 207 -0.47 13.47 -20.29
N ALA A 208 -0.49 12.15 -20.38
CA ALA A 208 -1.27 11.29 -19.49
C ALA A 208 -0.71 11.29 -18.04
N LEU A 209 0.62 11.25 -17.92
CA LEU A 209 1.28 11.16 -16.61
C LEU A 209 1.26 12.48 -15.83
N TYR A 210 1.41 13.61 -16.51
CA TYR A 210 1.61 14.93 -15.86
C TYR A 210 0.70 16.03 -16.38
N GLY A 211 0.13 15.87 -17.57
CA GLY A 211 -0.71 16.86 -18.25
C GLY A 211 -2.19 16.76 -17.90
N SER A 212 -3.01 17.15 -18.88
CA SER A 212 -4.48 17.15 -18.81
C SER A 212 -5.13 15.95 -19.49
N LEU A 213 -4.36 15.07 -20.13
CA LEU A 213 -4.91 13.90 -20.83
C LEU A 213 -5.44 12.91 -19.78
N ASP A 214 -6.76 12.68 -19.84
CA ASP A 214 -7.47 11.72 -19.01
C ASP A 214 -8.52 10.99 -19.84
N THR A 215 -8.15 9.84 -20.38
CA THR A 215 -9.02 9.02 -21.23
C THR A 215 -10.08 8.25 -20.43
N MET A 216 -9.96 8.22 -19.10
CA MET A 216 -10.83 7.47 -18.19
C MET A 216 -11.95 8.33 -17.58
N VAL A 217 -11.95 9.65 -17.84
CA VAL A 217 -12.90 10.59 -17.25
C VAL A 217 -14.37 10.26 -17.57
N LYS A 218 -14.66 9.72 -18.75
CA LYS A 218 -16.01 9.31 -19.12
C LYS A 218 -16.54 8.16 -18.28
N THR A 219 -15.65 7.28 -17.80
CA THR A 219 -16.01 6.09 -17.03
C THR A 219 -16.04 6.35 -15.52
N TYR A 220 -15.04 7.10 -15.02
CA TYR A 220 -14.85 7.26 -13.57
C TYR A 220 -15.23 8.64 -13.03
N GLY A 221 -15.56 9.58 -13.93
CA GLY A 221 -15.87 10.96 -13.58
C GLY A 221 -14.63 11.85 -13.49
N LYS A 222 -14.88 13.16 -13.53
CA LYS A 222 -13.82 14.16 -13.38
C LYS A 222 -13.38 14.23 -11.92
N ALA A 223 -12.08 14.21 -11.67
CA ALA A 223 -11.50 14.44 -10.36
C ALA A 223 -10.49 15.58 -10.42
N THR A 224 -10.45 16.37 -9.34
CA THR A 224 -9.42 17.40 -9.15
C THR A 224 -8.34 16.85 -8.24
N ILE A 225 -7.15 16.67 -8.79
CA ILE A 225 -6.00 16.12 -8.09
C ILE A 225 -4.93 17.20 -7.97
N LYS A 226 -4.46 17.46 -6.76
CA LYS A 226 -3.38 18.41 -6.48
C LYS A 226 -2.08 17.93 -7.13
N LYS A 227 -1.45 18.80 -7.93
CA LYS A 227 -0.09 18.55 -8.45
C LYS A 227 0.93 19.02 -7.43
N VAL A 228 1.89 18.18 -7.09
CA VAL A 228 2.97 18.51 -6.16
C VAL A 228 4.32 18.39 -6.85
N ASP A 229 5.26 19.22 -6.44
CA ASP A 229 6.64 19.18 -6.92
C ASP A 229 7.36 17.98 -6.28
N PRO A 230 7.69 16.93 -7.03
CA PRO A 230 8.29 15.72 -6.48
C PRO A 230 9.70 15.96 -5.93
N THR A 231 10.37 17.09 -6.27
CA THR A 231 11.67 17.43 -5.72
C THR A 231 11.59 18.03 -4.31
N LYS A 232 10.42 18.57 -3.93
CA LYS A 232 10.14 19.18 -2.63
C LYS A 232 9.41 18.24 -1.67
N SER A 233 8.85 17.15 -2.16
CA SER A 233 8.15 16.17 -1.33
C SER A 233 9.15 15.46 -0.42
N LYS A 234 9.17 15.85 0.85
CA LYS A 234 9.97 15.19 1.88
C LYS A 234 9.34 13.83 2.17
N LEU A 235 10.09 12.76 1.97
CA LEU A 235 9.76 11.47 2.54
C LEU A 235 9.73 11.64 4.07
N VAL A 236 8.63 11.26 4.68
CA VAL A 236 8.60 11.07 6.13
C VAL A 236 9.50 9.86 6.38
N LYS A 237 10.76 10.12 6.77
CA LYS A 237 11.64 9.06 7.28
C LYS A 237 11.03 8.60 8.60
N VAL A 238 10.32 7.50 8.56
CA VAL A 238 9.96 6.77 9.77
C VAL A 238 11.26 6.16 10.27
N ASP A 239 11.91 6.85 11.21
CA ASP A 239 13.04 6.29 11.94
C ASP A 239 12.49 5.18 12.83
N PRO A 240 12.84 3.90 12.61
CA PRO A 240 12.36 2.81 13.43
C PRO A 240 12.81 2.90 14.90
N LYS A 241 13.69 3.84 15.24
CA LYS A 241 14.22 4.08 16.59
C LYS A 241 13.61 5.31 17.32
N LYS A 242 12.82 6.15 16.65
CA LYS A 242 12.17 7.29 17.32
C LYS A 242 10.80 6.92 17.87
N LYS A 243 10.72 6.83 19.20
CA LYS A 243 9.47 6.93 19.95
C LYS A 243 8.81 8.29 19.67
N GLY A 244 7.53 8.23 19.25
CA GLY A 244 6.66 9.41 19.21
C GLY A 244 6.83 10.27 17.94
N ILE A 245 5.95 10.07 16.96
CA ILE A 245 5.76 11.04 15.88
C ILE A 245 4.78 12.09 16.39
N THR A 246 5.34 13.23 16.85
CA THR A 246 4.64 14.51 16.85
C THR A 246 5.05 15.24 15.59
N GLY A 247 4.33 15.02 14.51
CA GLY A 247 4.43 15.78 13.27
C GLY A 247 3.02 16.19 12.88
N GLU A 248 2.73 17.48 12.92
CA GLU A 248 1.47 18.05 12.49
C GLU A 248 1.17 17.62 11.04
N VAL A 249 0.34 16.61 10.91
CA VAL A 249 -0.48 16.41 9.73
C VAL A 249 -1.65 17.35 9.92
N ASN A 250 -1.86 18.30 9.01
CA ASN A 250 -2.97 19.24 8.99
C ASN A 250 -4.25 18.57 9.47
N SER A 251 -4.64 18.97 10.66
CA SER A 251 -5.61 18.40 11.53
C SER A 251 -7.01 18.51 10.94
N ARG A 252 -7.65 17.36 10.79
CA ARG A 252 -9.05 17.32 11.21
C ARG A 252 -9.06 17.35 12.74
N PRO A 253 -10.00 18.05 13.38
CA PRO A 253 -9.98 18.29 14.82
C PRO A 253 -9.96 16.96 15.58
N ALA A 254 -8.99 16.84 16.45
CA ALA A 254 -8.92 15.78 17.44
C ALA A 254 -10.06 15.94 18.42
N SER A 255 -11.05 15.07 18.38
CA SER A 255 -11.95 14.87 19.51
C SER A 255 -12.00 13.40 19.84
N SER A 256 -11.77 13.17 21.10
CA SER A 256 -12.04 11.98 21.90
C SER A 256 -10.92 10.96 22.06
N LYS A 257 -10.71 10.64 23.33
CA LYS A 257 -9.88 9.61 23.94
C LYS A 257 -10.08 8.22 23.31
N PHE A 258 -9.52 7.98 22.11
CA PHE A 258 -9.39 6.62 21.60
C PHE A 258 -8.19 5.98 22.26
N LYS A 259 -8.41 4.85 22.98
CA LYS A 259 -7.35 3.93 23.35
C LYS A 259 -6.62 3.57 22.05
N THR A 260 -5.36 3.97 21.93
CA THR A 260 -4.51 3.60 20.80
C THR A 260 -4.46 2.08 20.69
N ILE A 261 -4.78 1.56 19.50
CA ILE A 261 -4.64 0.12 19.24
C ILE A 261 -3.14 -0.18 19.26
N PRO A 262 -2.66 -1.11 20.11
CA PRO A 262 -1.24 -1.42 20.17
C PRO A 262 -0.75 -1.94 18.83
N GLN A 263 0.36 -1.38 18.35
CA GLN A 263 0.97 -1.78 17.08
C GLN A 263 2.24 -2.62 17.26
N SER A 264 2.75 -2.66 18.50
CA SER A 264 3.96 -3.41 18.85
C SER A 264 3.78 -4.19 20.16
N VAL A 265 4.63 -5.20 20.37
CA VAL A 265 4.69 -5.95 21.62
C VAL A 265 5.05 -5.03 22.80
N ALA A 266 5.90 -4.03 22.57
CA ALA A 266 6.26 -3.05 23.58
C ALA A 266 5.04 -2.24 24.04
N GLU A 267 4.18 -1.82 23.09
CA GLU A 267 2.94 -1.11 23.40
C GLU A 267 1.91 -2.00 24.12
N LEU A 268 1.81 -3.30 23.76
CA LEU A 268 0.97 -4.26 24.50
C LEU A 268 1.41 -4.36 25.97
N ASN A 269 2.72 -4.51 26.22
CA ASN A 269 3.26 -4.56 27.57
C ASN A 269 3.00 -3.25 28.33
N ALA A 270 3.23 -2.09 27.70
CA ALA A 270 2.97 -0.78 28.31
C ALA A 270 1.50 -0.56 28.67
N GLN A 271 0.57 -1.17 27.91
CA GLN A 271 -0.87 -1.16 28.19
C GLN A 271 -1.33 -2.25 29.17
N GLY A 272 -0.39 -3.02 29.73
CA GLY A 272 -0.66 -4.05 30.74
C GLY A 272 -1.16 -5.39 30.19
N PHE A 273 -0.98 -5.66 28.89
CA PHE A 273 -1.24 -6.97 28.33
C PHE A 273 -0.12 -7.95 28.68
N LYS A 274 -0.49 -9.20 28.95
CA LYS A 274 0.46 -10.29 29.21
C LYS A 274 0.29 -11.40 28.18
N ALA A 275 1.39 -12.04 27.81
CA ALA A 275 1.36 -13.22 26.97
C ALA A 275 0.71 -14.38 27.74
N VAL A 276 -0.30 -15.00 27.14
CA VAL A 276 -1.05 -16.12 27.77
C VAL A 276 -0.81 -17.46 27.06
N GLY A 277 -0.16 -17.47 25.93
CA GLY A 277 0.20 -18.71 25.24
C GLY A 277 0.71 -18.48 23.82
N VAL A 278 1.17 -19.55 23.21
CA VAL A 278 1.65 -19.57 21.84
C VAL A 278 0.81 -20.54 21.02
N VAL A 279 0.35 -20.10 19.84
CA VAL A 279 -0.43 -20.90 18.90
C VAL A 279 0.46 -21.97 18.27
N SER A 280 -0.02 -23.19 18.21
CA SER A 280 0.60 -24.30 17.49
C SER A 280 -0.49 -25.22 16.95
N LYS A 281 -0.11 -26.18 16.09
CA LYS A 281 -1.04 -27.22 15.59
C LYS A 281 -1.71 -28.03 16.72
N LYS A 282 -1.00 -28.20 17.85
CA LYS A 282 -1.49 -28.92 19.01
C LYS A 282 -2.21 -28.02 20.02
N ASN A 283 -1.98 -26.70 19.97
CA ASN A 283 -2.50 -25.73 20.92
C ASN A 283 -3.12 -24.53 20.20
N LEU A 284 -4.38 -24.69 19.82
CA LEU A 284 -5.15 -23.65 19.12
C LEU A 284 -5.54 -22.51 20.08
N PRO A 285 -5.81 -21.31 19.58
CA PRO A 285 -6.17 -20.14 20.38
C PRO A 285 -7.34 -20.38 21.34
N LEU A 286 -8.34 -21.15 20.92
CA LEU A 286 -9.49 -21.48 21.76
C LEU A 286 -9.10 -22.27 23.01
N ASN A 287 -8.10 -23.14 22.91
CA ASN A 287 -7.59 -23.91 24.04
C ASN A 287 -6.81 -23.04 25.04
N ILE A 288 -6.24 -21.91 24.57
CA ILE A 288 -5.44 -21.00 25.39
C ILE A 288 -6.32 -19.96 26.08
N VAL A 289 -7.29 -19.38 25.37
CA VAL A 289 -8.08 -18.23 25.87
C VAL A 289 -9.59 -18.53 25.97
N GLY A 290 -10.02 -19.73 25.62
CA GLY A 290 -11.43 -20.16 25.70
C GLY A 290 -12.33 -19.27 24.83
N LYS A 291 -13.51 -18.93 25.34
CA LYS A 291 -14.49 -18.08 24.66
C LYS A 291 -14.00 -16.66 24.31
N HIS A 292 -12.87 -16.23 24.86
CA HIS A 292 -12.31 -14.88 24.65
C HIS A 292 -11.26 -14.82 23.54
N TRP A 293 -10.99 -15.92 22.84
CA TRP A 293 -9.93 -16.01 21.85
C TRP A 293 -10.05 -14.99 20.67
N ASN A 294 -11.25 -14.50 20.41
CA ASN A 294 -11.53 -13.53 19.33
C ASN A 294 -12.22 -12.27 19.90
N SER A 295 -11.84 -11.82 21.08
CA SER A 295 -12.42 -10.64 21.71
C SER A 295 -11.60 -9.37 21.47
N LYS A 296 -12.21 -8.21 21.75
CA LYS A 296 -11.53 -6.90 21.70
C LYS A 296 -10.37 -6.78 22.68
N ASP A 297 -10.33 -7.61 23.71
CA ASP A 297 -9.32 -7.61 24.77
C ASP A 297 -8.20 -8.62 24.50
N THR A 298 -8.19 -9.26 23.35
CA THR A 298 -7.20 -10.23 22.92
C THR A 298 -6.43 -9.70 21.73
N TYR A 299 -5.11 -9.83 21.77
CA TYR A 299 -4.20 -9.51 20.67
C TYR A 299 -3.33 -10.70 20.34
N TYR A 300 -2.87 -10.77 19.11
CA TYR A 300 -1.96 -11.80 18.62
C TYR A 300 -0.71 -11.13 18.09
N SER A 301 0.45 -11.68 18.39
CA SER A 301 1.70 -11.18 17.83
C SER A 301 2.51 -12.30 17.21
N ILE A 302 3.09 -12.01 16.04
CA ILE A 302 4.10 -12.87 15.39
C ILE A 302 5.18 -11.96 14.82
N ARG A 303 6.45 -12.27 15.13
CA ARG A 303 7.60 -11.50 14.63
C ARG A 303 7.47 -9.99 14.87
N GLY A 304 6.96 -9.60 16.06
CA GLY A 304 6.78 -8.20 16.44
C GLY A 304 5.53 -7.50 15.89
N ARG A 305 4.75 -8.15 15.02
CA ARG A 305 3.50 -7.62 14.49
C ARG A 305 2.34 -7.98 15.43
N VAL A 306 1.53 -6.97 15.78
CA VAL A 306 0.35 -7.13 16.62
C VAL A 306 -0.92 -7.05 15.80
N ILE A 307 -1.85 -7.97 16.04
CA ILE A 307 -3.16 -8.06 15.37
C ILE A 307 -4.25 -8.13 16.44
N PRO A 308 -5.26 -7.23 16.42
CA PRO A 308 -6.39 -7.30 17.33
C PRO A 308 -7.19 -8.60 17.17
N GLY A 309 -7.61 -9.20 18.29
CA GLY A 309 -8.29 -10.48 18.30
C GLY A 309 -9.65 -10.50 17.59
N ASN A 310 -10.37 -9.38 17.60
CA ASN A 310 -11.67 -9.26 16.95
C ASN A 310 -11.62 -9.23 15.41
N ILE A 311 -10.43 -9.16 14.81
CA ILE A 311 -10.23 -9.20 13.35
C ILE A 311 -9.46 -10.43 12.90
N VAL A 312 -9.10 -11.34 13.81
CA VAL A 312 -8.37 -12.56 13.48
C VAL A 312 -9.34 -13.62 12.95
N ASN A 313 -9.15 -14.02 11.70
CA ASN A 313 -9.86 -15.15 11.13
C ASN A 313 -9.23 -16.47 11.65
N PRO A 314 -10.01 -17.42 12.21
CA PRO A 314 -9.53 -18.72 12.70
C PRO A 314 -8.65 -19.49 11.71
N LYS A 315 -8.94 -19.38 10.42
CA LYS A 315 -8.17 -20.05 9.36
C LYS A 315 -6.78 -19.42 9.10
N ARG A 316 -6.43 -18.34 9.80
CA ARG A 316 -5.19 -17.57 9.61
C ARG A 316 -4.24 -17.60 10.78
N PHE A 317 -4.47 -18.47 11.74
CA PHE A 317 -3.50 -18.67 12.80
C PHE A 317 -2.21 -19.28 12.24
N GLU A 318 -1.11 -18.64 12.53
CA GLU A 318 0.23 -19.13 12.17
C GLU A 318 0.87 -19.74 13.42
N ASP A 319 1.59 -20.85 13.24
CA ASP A 319 2.41 -21.44 14.30
C ASP A 319 3.41 -20.38 14.83
N GLY A 320 3.53 -20.27 16.13
CA GLY A 320 4.40 -19.28 16.77
C GLY A 320 3.74 -17.93 17.04
N MET A 321 2.46 -17.71 16.71
CA MET A 321 1.74 -16.53 17.16
C MET A 321 1.60 -16.54 18.67
N THR A 322 2.05 -15.47 19.34
CA THR A 322 1.83 -15.25 20.76
C THR A 322 0.50 -14.56 21.01
N ILE A 323 -0.26 -15.08 21.95
CA ILE A 323 -1.56 -14.52 22.35
C ILE A 323 -1.36 -13.64 23.58
N TRP A 324 -1.86 -12.42 23.50
CA TRP A 324 -1.79 -11.40 24.54
C TRP A 324 -3.19 -11.08 25.05
N ARG A 325 -3.33 -11.01 26.34
CA ARG A 325 -4.60 -10.67 27.00
C ARG A 325 -4.37 -9.76 28.20
N LYS A 326 -5.30 -8.84 28.42
CA LYS A 326 -5.31 -8.05 29.64
C LYS A 326 -5.73 -8.94 30.81
N PRO A 327 -4.98 -9.00 31.90
CA PRO A 327 -5.44 -9.70 33.10
C PRO A 327 -6.79 -9.13 33.51
N THR A 328 -7.76 -9.99 33.75
CA THR A 328 -8.98 -9.63 34.52
C THR A 328 -8.54 -9.29 35.94
N LYS A 329 -8.95 -8.09 36.41
CA LYS A 329 -8.79 -7.73 37.81
C LYS A 329 -9.55 -8.72 38.69
#